data_4e50f86663f96076ae49ac47f0c54fd9
#
_entry.id   4e50f86663f96076ae49ac47f0c54fd9
#
_cell.length_a   1.000
_cell.length_b   1.000
_cell.length_c   1.000
_cell.angle_alpha   90.00
_cell.angle_beta   90.00
_cell.angle_gamma   90.00
#
_symmetry.space_group_name_H-M   'P 1'
#
loop_
_entity.id
_entity.type
_entity.pdbx_description
1 polymer ?
#
loop_
_entity_poly.entity_id
_entity_poly.type
_entity_poly.pdbx_seq_one_letter_code
_entity_poly.pdbx_strand_id
1 'polypeptide(L)'
;SPRKVIRNIEFHKGLNLIVDETPENTKGTGNNVGKTTVLRLIDYCLGGDVDGIYRNPEDKHESYALVKDFLIGNNVIVTLILEDDLDTPSKKVVIERDFKTGRSSLIRINGKDVTRKDFVAELESAIFPEVKTETPSFRQIIAHNIRIDNLRLENTLKTLTMGKNEEYEALYLFMFGCPNDSAARKTQLAQELDTEKKYKRRMERNRSKNEYKAALSVIESDIEKLIERKDNLNINENLQLD
;
A
#
# COMPACT_ATOMS: atom_id res chain seq x y z
N SER A 1 28.93 23.58 -8.81
CA SER A 1 29.98 22.71 -8.27
C SER A 1 29.63 21.26 -8.58
N PRO A 2 30.60 20.41 -8.91
CA PRO A 2 30.34 18.98 -9.08
C PRO A 2 29.77 18.40 -7.78
N ARG A 3 28.75 17.57 -7.88
CA ARG A 3 28.15 16.88 -6.74
C ARG A 3 29.20 15.94 -6.13
N LYS A 4 29.43 16.05 -4.83
CA LYS A 4 30.32 15.14 -4.12
C LYS A 4 29.56 13.86 -3.82
N VAL A 5 30.08 12.70 -4.24
CA VAL A 5 29.55 11.40 -3.86
C VAL A 5 29.90 11.16 -2.38
N ILE A 6 28.89 10.94 -1.55
CA ILE A 6 29.06 10.61 -0.13
C ILE A 6 29.34 9.11 0.01
N ARG A 7 28.54 8.27 -0.65
CA ARG A 7 28.69 6.81 -0.66
C ARG A 7 28.14 6.24 -1.96
N ASN A 8 28.86 5.28 -2.53
CA ASN A 8 28.39 4.42 -3.60
C ASN A 8 28.30 2.99 -3.07
N ILE A 9 27.18 2.30 -3.34
CA ILE A 9 26.95 0.91 -2.94
C ILE A 9 26.55 0.18 -4.20
N GLU A 10 27.38 -0.74 -4.62
CA GLU A 10 27.14 -1.59 -5.77
C GLU A 10 26.65 -2.94 -5.30
N PHE A 11 25.55 -3.40 -5.88
CA PHE A 11 25.00 -4.72 -5.65
C PHE A 11 25.38 -5.65 -6.79
N HIS A 12 25.61 -6.91 -6.44
CA HIS A 12 25.88 -7.97 -7.42
C HIS A 12 24.76 -9.00 -7.39
N LYS A 13 24.67 -9.84 -8.40
CA LYS A 13 23.72 -10.94 -8.48
C LYS A 13 23.92 -11.94 -7.33
N GLY A 14 22.83 -12.42 -6.77
CA GLY A 14 22.83 -13.35 -5.64
C GLY A 14 22.83 -12.65 -4.28
N LEU A 15 23.53 -13.21 -3.31
CA LEU A 15 23.50 -12.76 -1.91
C LEU A 15 24.45 -11.58 -1.68
N ASN A 16 23.92 -10.45 -1.25
CA ASN A 16 24.67 -9.28 -0.82
C ASN A 16 24.58 -9.14 0.69
N LEU A 17 25.71 -9.05 1.39
CA LEU A 17 25.77 -8.93 2.85
C LEU A 17 26.30 -7.56 3.23
N ILE A 18 25.57 -6.83 4.06
CA ILE A 18 26.01 -5.57 4.67
C ILE A 18 26.41 -5.88 6.11
N VAL A 19 27.71 -5.95 6.37
CA VAL A 19 28.29 -6.33 7.66
C VAL A 19 28.94 -5.14 8.34
N ASP A 20 29.10 -5.26 9.65
CA ASP A 20 29.87 -4.33 10.47
C ASP A 20 31.28 -4.87 10.63
N GLU A 21 32.27 -4.13 10.15
CA GLU A 21 33.70 -4.45 10.28
C GLU A 21 34.38 -3.67 11.40
N THR A 22 33.60 -3.06 12.31
CA THR A 22 34.17 -2.34 13.45
C THR A 22 34.93 -3.31 14.36
N PRO A 23 36.21 -3.08 14.67
CA PRO A 23 36.97 -3.98 15.52
C PRO A 23 36.33 -4.14 16.90
N GLU A 24 36.27 -5.38 17.43
CA GLU A 24 35.69 -5.71 18.73
C GLU A 24 36.20 -4.91 19.92
N ASN A 25 37.40 -4.33 19.81
CA ASN A 25 38.06 -3.53 20.86
C ASN A 25 37.57 -2.08 20.91
N THR A 26 36.72 -1.63 20.03
CA THR A 26 36.16 -0.29 20.09
C THR A 26 34.87 -0.30 20.91
N LYS A 27 34.72 0.63 21.88
CA LYS A 27 33.53 0.79 22.72
C LYS A 27 32.28 1.21 21.94
N GLY A 28 32.28 1.17 20.62
CA GLY A 28 31.17 1.47 19.73
C GLY A 28 30.30 0.22 19.50
N THR A 29 29.02 0.30 19.81
CA THR A 29 28.08 -0.75 19.42
C THR A 29 27.81 -0.67 17.91
N GLY A 30 27.92 -1.79 17.19
CA GLY A 30 27.67 -1.88 15.73
C GLY A 30 26.27 -1.49 15.26
N ASN A 31 25.38 -1.06 16.17
CA ASN A 31 24.04 -0.60 15.86
C ASN A 31 23.98 0.73 15.09
N ASN A 32 25.07 1.53 15.08
CA ASN A 32 25.09 2.88 14.50
C ASN A 32 25.75 2.97 13.12
N VAL A 33 26.18 1.87 12.52
CA VAL A 33 26.88 1.89 11.20
C VAL A 33 25.96 2.00 9.98
N GLY A 34 24.66 2.14 10.18
CA GLY A 34 23.72 2.45 9.10
C GLY A 34 23.32 1.26 8.21
N LYS A 35 23.49 0.02 8.67
CA LYS A 35 23.09 -1.20 7.91
C LYS A 35 21.64 -1.16 7.46
N THR A 36 20.73 -0.92 8.40
CA THR A 36 19.28 -0.80 8.11
C THR A 36 18.96 0.46 7.30
N THR A 37 19.77 1.51 7.42
CA THR A 37 19.55 2.76 6.69
C THR A 37 19.63 2.55 5.18
N VAL A 38 20.47 1.64 4.70
CA VAL A 38 20.55 1.30 3.26
C VAL A 38 19.20 0.79 2.75
N LEU A 39 18.59 -0.17 3.45
CA LEU A 39 17.26 -0.68 3.08
C LEU A 39 16.18 0.40 3.16
N ARG A 40 16.24 1.28 4.15
CA ARG A 40 15.32 2.42 4.29
C ARG A 40 15.47 3.43 3.17
N LEU A 41 16.69 3.67 2.69
CA LEU A 41 16.94 4.54 1.54
C LEU A 41 16.43 3.93 0.24
N ILE A 42 16.56 2.61 0.07
CA ILE A 42 15.96 1.88 -1.06
C ILE A 42 14.44 2.00 -1.00
N ASP A 43 13.81 1.70 0.15
CA ASP A 43 12.36 1.86 0.32
C ASP A 43 11.91 3.29 0.08
N TYR A 44 12.68 4.28 0.56
CA TYR A 44 12.42 5.69 0.31
C TYR A 44 12.39 6.00 -1.19
N CYS A 45 13.37 5.55 -1.95
CA CYS A 45 13.38 5.71 -3.40
C CYS A 45 12.21 5.00 -4.10
N LEU A 46 11.69 3.94 -3.51
CA LEU A 46 10.53 3.18 -4.00
C LEU A 46 9.18 3.67 -3.43
N GLY A 47 9.09 4.93 -3.04
CA GLY A 47 7.86 5.56 -2.58
C GLY A 47 7.59 5.47 -1.08
N GLY A 48 8.56 4.99 -0.30
CA GLY A 48 8.51 5.01 1.16
C GLY A 48 8.63 6.41 1.75
N ASP A 49 8.46 6.51 3.08
CA ASP A 49 8.61 7.75 3.85
C ASP A 49 10.01 7.84 4.47
N VAL A 50 10.28 8.92 5.17
CA VAL A 50 11.53 9.22 5.87
C VAL A 50 11.64 8.56 7.25
N ASP A 51 10.65 7.72 7.58
CA ASP A 51 10.60 6.99 8.85
C ASP A 51 11.82 6.10 9.03
N GLY A 52 12.52 6.27 10.14
CA GLY A 52 13.77 5.60 10.45
C GLY A 52 14.99 6.02 9.63
N ILE A 53 14.87 7.05 8.76
CA ILE A 53 16.02 7.77 8.19
C ILE A 53 16.35 8.95 9.12
N TYR A 54 15.42 9.89 9.27
CA TYR A 54 15.55 10.99 10.20
C TYR A 54 14.31 11.23 11.08
N ARG A 55 13.21 10.51 10.85
CA ARG A 55 11.99 10.51 11.69
C ARG A 55 11.97 9.23 12.51
N ASN A 56 11.62 9.33 13.79
CA ASN A 56 11.45 8.16 14.63
C ASN A 56 10.28 7.30 14.12
N PRO A 57 10.48 6.00 13.82
CA PRO A 57 9.40 5.15 13.33
C PRO A 57 8.33 4.85 14.39
N GLU A 58 8.66 4.95 15.69
CA GLU A 58 7.74 4.71 16.80
C GLU A 58 6.97 5.98 17.19
N ASP A 59 7.63 7.14 17.10
CA ASP A 59 7.01 8.46 17.32
C ASP A 59 7.23 9.38 16.11
N LYS A 60 6.20 9.54 15.29
CA LYS A 60 6.26 10.37 14.08
C LYS A 60 6.44 11.88 14.35
N HIS A 61 6.25 12.32 15.58
CA HIS A 61 6.49 13.71 16.00
C HIS A 61 7.95 13.96 16.34
N GLU A 62 8.72 12.91 16.66
CA GLU A 62 10.12 12.99 16.95
C GLU A 62 10.96 12.86 15.67
N SER A 63 11.96 13.70 15.53
CA SER A 63 12.93 13.63 14.43
C SER A 63 14.36 13.77 14.94
N TYR A 64 15.28 13.04 14.32
CA TYR A 64 16.71 13.15 14.57
C TYR A 64 17.25 14.43 13.89
N ALA A 65 17.20 15.55 14.61
CA ALA A 65 17.44 16.89 14.07
C ALA A 65 18.77 16.99 13.33
N LEU A 66 19.87 16.47 13.91
CA LEU A 66 21.20 16.50 13.28
C LEU A 66 21.22 15.81 11.92
N VAL A 67 20.56 14.65 11.79
CA VAL A 67 20.49 13.90 10.53
C VAL A 67 19.64 14.65 9.51
N LYS A 68 18.50 15.16 9.93
CA LYS A 68 17.59 15.93 9.09
C LYS A 68 18.27 17.19 8.56
N ASP A 69 18.93 17.96 9.43
CA ASP A 69 19.60 19.20 9.07
C ASP A 69 20.78 18.93 8.12
N PHE A 70 21.52 17.85 8.34
CA PHE A 70 22.58 17.42 7.42
C PHE A 70 22.02 17.08 6.03
N LEU A 71 20.99 16.27 5.95
CA LEU A 71 20.40 15.80 4.68
C LEU A 71 19.79 16.96 3.88
N ILE A 72 19.03 17.82 4.54
CA ILE A 72 18.36 18.96 3.90
C ILE A 72 19.34 20.09 3.61
N GLY A 73 20.18 20.46 4.57
CA GLY A 73 21.13 21.58 4.48
C GLY A 73 22.19 21.34 3.40
N ASN A 74 22.66 20.12 3.24
CA ASN A 74 23.62 19.75 2.20
C ASN A 74 22.99 19.35 0.87
N ASN A 75 21.66 19.46 0.72
CA ASN A 75 20.94 19.03 -0.47
C ASN A 75 21.29 17.59 -0.90
N VAL A 76 21.31 16.68 0.07
CA VAL A 76 21.64 15.28 -0.19
C VAL A 76 20.59 14.66 -1.09
N ILE A 77 21.04 13.98 -2.14
CA ILE A 77 20.21 13.25 -3.09
C ILE A 77 20.57 11.77 -2.99
N VAL A 78 19.55 10.95 -2.89
CA VAL A 78 19.67 9.49 -3.02
C VAL A 78 19.33 9.13 -4.46
N THR A 79 20.22 8.39 -5.10
CA THR A 79 20.01 7.83 -6.44
C THR A 79 19.94 6.32 -6.31
N LEU A 80 18.81 5.74 -6.68
CA LEU A 80 18.63 4.29 -6.82
C LEU A 80 18.59 3.94 -8.30
N ILE A 81 19.39 2.96 -8.67
CA ILE A 81 19.45 2.42 -10.03
C ILE A 81 18.92 1.00 -9.96
N LEU A 82 17.84 0.72 -10.68
CA LEU A 82 17.29 -0.61 -10.86
C LEU A 82 17.60 -1.09 -12.27
N GLU A 83 18.04 -2.33 -12.39
CA GLU A 83 18.36 -2.98 -13.65
C GLU A 83 17.67 -4.35 -13.69
N ASP A 84 17.24 -4.78 -14.87
CA ASP A 84 16.58 -6.07 -15.07
C ASP A 84 17.55 -7.25 -14.90
N ASP A 85 18.81 -7.05 -15.22
CA ASP A 85 19.92 -7.97 -14.93
C ASP A 85 21.15 -7.16 -14.55
N LEU A 86 21.82 -7.51 -13.45
CA LEU A 86 23.00 -6.78 -12.96
C LEU A 86 24.28 -7.09 -13.75
N ASP A 87 24.34 -8.25 -14.44
CA ASP A 87 25.50 -8.64 -15.24
C ASP A 87 25.39 -8.11 -16.67
N THR A 88 24.18 -8.14 -17.25
CA THR A 88 23.91 -7.72 -18.63
C THR A 88 22.63 -6.88 -18.71
N PRO A 89 22.64 -5.65 -18.20
CA PRO A 89 21.43 -4.83 -18.10
C PRO A 89 20.91 -4.45 -19.50
N SER A 90 19.64 -4.74 -19.76
CA SER A 90 18.91 -4.31 -20.96
C SER A 90 17.93 -3.18 -20.66
N LYS A 91 17.40 -3.15 -19.44
CA LYS A 91 16.48 -2.11 -18.97
C LYS A 91 17.03 -1.50 -17.67
N LYS A 92 16.91 -0.17 -17.57
CA LYS A 92 17.39 0.59 -16.41
C LYS A 92 16.37 1.62 -16.00
N VAL A 93 16.08 1.69 -14.71
CA VAL A 93 15.27 2.74 -14.11
C VAL A 93 16.12 3.48 -13.09
N VAL A 94 16.29 4.79 -13.27
CA VAL A 94 17.06 5.66 -12.39
C VAL A 94 16.10 6.54 -11.60
N ILE A 95 16.15 6.46 -10.29
CA ILE A 95 15.29 7.20 -9.36
C ILE A 95 16.17 8.11 -8.52
N GLU A 96 15.87 9.41 -8.52
CA GLU A 96 16.57 10.40 -7.69
C GLU A 96 15.57 11.09 -6.77
N ARG A 97 15.86 11.12 -5.47
CA ARG A 97 15.06 11.82 -4.47
C ARG A 97 15.95 12.58 -3.49
N ASP A 98 15.56 13.82 -3.17
CA ASP A 98 16.10 14.56 -2.04
C ASP A 98 15.22 14.43 -0.79
N PHE A 99 15.61 15.05 0.31
CA PHE A 99 14.88 15.03 1.58
C PHE A 99 14.07 16.30 1.84
N LYS A 100 13.98 17.21 0.88
CA LYS A 100 13.20 18.43 1.01
C LYS A 100 11.72 18.15 0.94
N THR A 101 10.93 19.07 1.48
CA THR A 101 9.48 19.01 1.48
C THR A 101 8.87 20.11 0.64
N GLY A 102 7.62 19.92 0.20
CA GLY A 102 6.89 20.93 -0.58
C GLY A 102 7.39 21.07 -2.01
N ARG A 103 7.29 22.29 -2.55
CA ARG A 103 7.60 22.59 -3.96
C ARG A 103 9.09 22.53 -4.30
N SER A 104 9.96 22.57 -3.30
CA SER A 104 11.41 22.53 -3.48
C SER A 104 11.97 21.11 -3.49
N SER A 105 11.14 20.09 -3.30
CA SER A 105 11.58 18.69 -3.34
C SER A 105 11.95 18.26 -4.74
N LEU A 106 13.07 17.55 -4.86
CA LEU A 106 13.52 16.95 -6.10
C LEU A 106 13.10 15.48 -6.12
N ILE A 107 12.31 15.13 -7.12
CA ILE A 107 11.92 13.74 -7.41
C ILE A 107 12.05 13.55 -8.90
N ARG A 108 12.86 12.59 -9.34
CA ARG A 108 13.08 12.27 -10.75
C ARG A 108 13.03 10.78 -11.01
N ILE A 109 12.49 10.44 -12.17
CA ILE A 109 12.54 9.09 -12.71
C ILE A 109 13.11 9.20 -14.14
N ASN A 110 14.21 8.50 -14.40
CA ASN A 110 14.93 8.53 -15.67
C ASN A 110 15.26 9.97 -16.15
N GLY A 111 15.65 10.84 -15.20
CA GLY A 111 15.99 12.24 -15.46
C GLY A 111 14.80 13.19 -15.62
N LYS A 112 13.56 12.69 -15.64
CA LYS A 112 12.33 13.50 -15.74
C LYS A 112 11.84 13.88 -14.35
N ASP A 113 11.56 15.16 -14.12
CA ASP A 113 10.96 15.63 -12.87
C ASP A 113 9.52 15.13 -12.74
N VAL A 114 9.17 14.62 -11.56
CA VAL A 114 7.87 14.03 -11.23
C VAL A 114 7.29 14.70 -10.01
N THR A 115 5.97 14.93 -9.98
CA THR A 115 5.32 15.48 -8.79
C THR A 115 5.21 14.43 -7.69
N ARG A 116 5.19 14.86 -6.43
CA ARG A 116 5.01 13.92 -5.29
C ARG A 116 3.71 13.12 -5.40
N LYS A 117 2.66 13.72 -5.96
CA LYS A 117 1.35 13.07 -6.13
C LYS A 117 1.42 11.92 -7.13
N ASP A 118 2.13 12.12 -8.21
CA ASP A 118 2.18 11.18 -9.33
C ASP A 118 3.33 10.17 -9.20
N PHE A 119 4.23 10.39 -8.22
CA PHE A 119 5.48 9.65 -8.08
C PHE A 119 5.29 8.12 -8.02
N VAL A 120 4.36 7.63 -7.19
CA VAL A 120 4.14 6.18 -7.04
C VAL A 120 3.57 5.58 -8.32
N ALA A 121 2.65 6.28 -9.00
CA ALA A 121 2.07 5.82 -10.26
C ALA A 121 3.11 5.79 -11.41
N GLU A 122 3.98 6.82 -11.47
CA GLU A 122 5.08 6.87 -12.44
C GLU A 122 6.13 5.78 -12.17
N LEU A 123 6.42 5.48 -10.88
CA LEU A 123 7.30 4.36 -10.50
C LEU A 123 6.71 3.02 -10.93
N GLU A 124 5.43 2.79 -10.65
CA GLU A 124 4.74 1.58 -11.05
C GLU A 124 4.80 1.38 -12.56
N SER A 125 4.51 2.43 -13.33
CA SER A 125 4.60 2.38 -14.78
C SER A 125 6.03 2.16 -15.31
N ALA A 126 7.04 2.67 -14.61
CA ALA A 126 8.44 2.51 -15.01
C ALA A 126 8.99 1.11 -14.70
N ILE A 127 8.57 0.51 -13.58
CA ILE A 127 9.07 -0.78 -13.10
C ILE A 127 8.22 -1.95 -13.65
N PHE A 128 6.89 -1.77 -13.71
CA PHE A 128 5.93 -2.77 -14.18
C PHE A 128 5.09 -2.26 -15.37
N PRO A 129 5.70 -1.97 -16.54
CA PRO A 129 5.01 -1.32 -17.66
C PRO A 129 3.85 -2.15 -18.23
N GLU A 130 3.87 -3.46 -18.06
CA GLU A 130 2.87 -4.39 -18.62
C GLU A 130 1.75 -4.73 -17.64
N VAL A 131 1.92 -4.32 -16.36
CA VAL A 131 0.99 -4.69 -15.29
C VAL A 131 0.23 -3.46 -14.82
N LYS A 132 -1.08 -3.46 -15.03
CA LYS A 132 -1.99 -2.45 -14.51
C LYS A 132 -2.96 -3.12 -13.55
N THR A 133 -2.57 -3.26 -12.29
CA THR A 133 -3.48 -3.80 -11.26
C THR A 133 -3.68 -2.76 -10.16
N GLU A 134 -4.94 -2.57 -9.75
CA GLU A 134 -5.23 -1.77 -8.57
C GLU A 134 -4.92 -2.53 -7.27
N THR A 135 -4.89 -3.85 -7.35
CA THR A 135 -4.62 -4.76 -6.22
C THR A 135 -3.77 -5.93 -6.69
N PRO A 136 -2.60 -6.18 -6.08
CA PRO A 136 -1.99 -5.40 -4.99
C PRO A 136 -1.50 -4.02 -5.45
N SER A 137 -1.47 -3.04 -4.54
CA SER A 137 -0.86 -1.74 -4.84
C SER A 137 0.67 -1.87 -4.94
N PHE A 138 1.31 -0.97 -5.71
CA PHE A 138 2.77 -0.91 -5.81
C PHE A 138 3.44 -0.92 -4.44
N ARG A 139 2.95 -0.13 -3.48
CA ARG A 139 3.51 -0.07 -2.13
C ARG A 139 3.33 -1.36 -1.32
N GLN A 140 2.28 -2.14 -1.56
CA GLN A 140 2.13 -3.47 -0.96
C GLN A 140 3.18 -4.44 -1.49
N ILE A 141 3.46 -4.41 -2.79
CA ILE A 141 4.51 -5.23 -3.42
C ILE A 141 5.88 -4.88 -2.82
N ILE A 142 6.23 -3.59 -2.76
CA ILE A 142 7.51 -3.15 -2.19
C ILE A 142 7.61 -3.51 -0.70
N ALA A 143 6.58 -3.25 0.08
CA ALA A 143 6.56 -3.53 1.52
C ALA A 143 6.65 -5.04 1.84
N HIS A 144 6.18 -5.90 0.95
CA HIS A 144 6.35 -7.35 1.08
C HIS A 144 7.81 -7.79 0.85
N ASN A 145 8.48 -7.15 -0.09
CA ASN A 145 9.84 -7.51 -0.49
C ASN A 145 10.92 -6.86 0.39
N ILE A 146 10.69 -5.63 0.88
CA ILE A 146 11.63 -4.92 1.76
C ILE A 146 11.19 -5.08 3.22
N ARG A 147 11.88 -5.94 3.96
CA ARG A 147 11.56 -6.29 5.35
C ARG A 147 12.55 -5.60 6.29
N ILE A 148 12.13 -4.53 6.93
CA ILE A 148 12.99 -3.69 7.78
C ILE A 148 12.65 -3.87 9.27
N ASP A 149 11.37 -4.04 9.61
CA ASP A 149 10.90 -4.17 10.97
C ASP A 149 10.75 -5.62 11.44
N ASN A 150 10.79 -5.85 12.74
CA ASN A 150 10.74 -7.18 13.35
C ASN A 150 9.45 -7.93 12.96
N LEU A 151 8.32 -7.25 12.86
CA LEU A 151 7.06 -7.88 12.49
C LEU A 151 7.15 -8.55 11.10
N ARG A 152 7.80 -7.88 10.15
CA ARG A 152 7.99 -8.39 8.78
C ARG A 152 9.11 -9.42 8.69
N LEU A 153 10.11 -9.35 9.57
CA LEU A 153 11.19 -10.34 9.64
C LEU A 153 10.69 -11.66 10.23
N GLU A 154 9.84 -11.60 11.25
CA GLU A 154 9.28 -12.79 11.91
C GLU A 154 8.17 -13.46 11.10
N ASN A 155 7.41 -12.69 10.30
CA ASN A 155 6.29 -13.17 9.50
C ASN A 155 6.65 -13.23 8.01
N THR A 156 7.01 -14.40 7.51
CA THR A 156 7.37 -14.60 6.10
C THR A 156 6.18 -14.44 5.15
N LEU A 157 4.98 -14.83 5.57
CA LEU A 157 3.78 -14.83 4.75
C LEU A 157 2.90 -13.59 4.97
N LYS A 158 2.86 -13.03 6.18
CA LYS A 158 2.01 -11.89 6.51
C LYS A 158 2.87 -10.66 6.84
N THR A 159 3.33 -9.99 5.81
CA THR A 159 4.26 -8.85 5.91
C THR A 159 3.57 -7.47 5.91
N LEU A 160 2.30 -7.39 5.53
CA LEU A 160 1.52 -6.15 5.55
C LEU A 160 0.91 -5.94 6.93
N THR A 161 1.11 -4.78 7.52
CA THR A 161 0.71 -4.48 8.91
C THR A 161 -0.79 -4.64 9.17
N MET A 162 -1.64 -4.41 8.17
CA MET A 162 -3.10 -4.51 8.27
C MET A 162 -3.72 -5.20 7.06
N GLY A 163 -3.00 -6.11 6.42
CA GLY A 163 -3.45 -6.79 5.21
C GLY A 163 -4.58 -7.79 5.48
N LYS A 164 -5.62 -7.74 4.66
CA LYS A 164 -6.70 -8.74 4.63
C LYS A 164 -6.29 -9.96 3.81
N ASN A 165 -6.98 -11.07 3.98
CA ASN A 165 -6.65 -12.30 3.24
C ASN A 165 -6.75 -12.13 1.72
N GLU A 166 -7.72 -11.35 1.25
CA GLU A 166 -7.92 -11.04 -0.17
C GLU A 166 -6.74 -10.24 -0.75
N GLU A 167 -6.17 -9.34 0.03
CA GLU A 167 -4.99 -8.55 -0.37
C GLU A 167 -3.74 -9.43 -0.45
N TYR A 168 -3.57 -10.37 0.48
CA TYR A 168 -2.48 -11.34 0.42
C TYR A 168 -2.63 -12.30 -0.76
N GLU A 169 -3.85 -12.77 -1.04
CA GLU A 169 -4.11 -13.60 -2.21
C GLU A 169 -3.73 -12.86 -3.50
N ALA A 170 -4.17 -11.62 -3.64
CA ALA A 170 -3.82 -10.79 -4.78
C ALA A 170 -2.30 -10.57 -4.89
N LEU A 171 -1.64 -10.29 -3.77
CA LEU A 171 -0.18 -10.11 -3.71
C LEU A 171 0.57 -11.36 -4.16
N TYR A 172 0.19 -12.54 -3.66
CA TYR A 172 0.85 -13.79 -4.05
C TYR A 172 0.58 -14.18 -5.49
N LEU A 173 -0.65 -14.00 -5.99
CA LEU A 173 -0.96 -14.24 -7.39
C LEU A 173 -0.10 -13.34 -8.29
N PHE A 174 0.04 -12.07 -7.94
CA PHE A 174 0.94 -11.14 -8.63
C PHE A 174 2.40 -11.63 -8.60
N MET A 175 2.92 -12.02 -7.43
CA MET A 175 4.30 -12.48 -7.26
C MET A 175 4.61 -13.77 -8.05
N PHE A 176 3.61 -14.62 -8.26
CA PHE A 176 3.73 -15.83 -9.08
C PHE A 176 3.42 -15.58 -10.56
N GLY A 177 3.15 -14.35 -10.98
CA GLY A 177 2.80 -14.04 -12.37
C GLY A 177 1.46 -14.63 -12.81
N CYS A 178 0.56 -14.92 -11.86
CA CYS A 178 -0.76 -15.46 -12.17
C CYS A 178 -1.73 -14.32 -12.53
N PRO A 179 -2.62 -14.54 -13.54
CA PRO A 179 -3.68 -13.57 -13.85
C PRO A 179 -4.57 -13.31 -12.63
N ASN A 180 -4.87 -12.05 -12.36
CA ASN A 180 -5.68 -11.65 -11.21
C ASN A 180 -6.68 -10.52 -11.55
N ASP A 181 -7.36 -10.64 -12.69
CA ASP A 181 -8.29 -9.64 -13.22
C ASP A 181 -9.49 -9.36 -12.30
N SER A 182 -9.80 -10.31 -11.42
CA SER A 182 -10.94 -10.20 -10.48
C SER A 182 -10.56 -9.74 -9.07
N ALA A 183 -9.28 -9.47 -8.77
CA ALA A 183 -8.84 -9.14 -7.41
C ALA A 183 -9.51 -7.89 -6.85
N ALA A 184 -9.55 -6.81 -7.62
CA ALA A 184 -10.19 -5.56 -7.21
C ALA A 184 -11.68 -5.78 -6.89
N ARG A 185 -12.40 -6.53 -7.74
CA ARG A 185 -13.82 -6.86 -7.55
C ARG A 185 -14.03 -7.76 -6.32
N LYS A 186 -13.16 -8.74 -6.11
CA LYS A 186 -13.20 -9.61 -4.92
C LYS A 186 -12.99 -8.81 -3.63
N THR A 187 -12.02 -7.91 -3.62
CA THR A 187 -11.76 -7.02 -2.48
C THR A 187 -12.96 -6.11 -2.19
N GLN A 188 -13.55 -5.53 -3.22
CA GLN A 188 -14.76 -4.70 -3.10
C GLN A 188 -15.92 -5.50 -2.50
N LEU A 189 -16.22 -6.68 -3.05
CA LEU A 189 -17.30 -7.55 -2.56
C LEU A 189 -17.06 -8.00 -1.11
N ALA A 190 -15.82 -8.27 -0.72
CA ALA A 190 -15.49 -8.61 0.65
C ALA A 190 -15.76 -7.43 1.62
N GLN A 191 -15.49 -6.20 1.20
CA GLN A 191 -15.80 -5.00 1.98
C GLN A 191 -17.30 -4.76 2.10
N GLU A 192 -18.03 -4.90 1.01
CA GLU A 192 -19.50 -4.81 0.98
C GLU A 192 -20.11 -5.86 1.94
N LEU A 193 -19.66 -7.12 1.85
CA LEU A 193 -20.12 -8.20 2.72
C LEU A 193 -19.83 -7.94 4.19
N ASP A 194 -18.65 -7.41 4.54
CA ASP A 194 -18.33 -7.06 5.93
C ASP A 194 -19.22 -5.93 6.45
N THR A 195 -19.51 -4.94 5.61
CA THR A 195 -20.43 -3.84 5.93
C THR A 195 -21.83 -4.36 6.19
N GLU A 196 -22.36 -5.24 5.31
CA GLU A 196 -23.68 -5.85 5.48
C GLU A 196 -23.75 -6.75 6.73
N LYS A 197 -22.70 -7.52 7.01
CA LYS A 197 -22.61 -8.31 8.24
C LYS A 197 -22.62 -7.42 9.51
N LYS A 198 -21.94 -6.29 9.49
CA LYS A 198 -21.95 -5.33 10.60
C LYS A 198 -23.33 -4.69 10.77
N TYR A 199 -23.98 -4.32 9.67
CA TYR A 199 -25.34 -3.80 9.67
C TYR A 199 -26.30 -4.83 10.23
N LYS A 200 -26.28 -6.07 9.75
CA LYS A 200 -27.11 -7.17 10.25
C LYS A 200 -26.93 -7.36 11.77
N ARG A 201 -25.69 -7.45 12.27
CA ARG A 201 -25.40 -7.58 13.70
C ARG A 201 -25.94 -6.41 14.52
N ARG A 202 -25.90 -5.18 13.98
CA ARG A 202 -26.44 -3.98 14.62
C ARG A 202 -27.96 -4.07 14.71
N MET A 203 -28.62 -4.53 13.65
CA MET A 203 -30.07 -4.76 13.62
C MET A 203 -30.48 -5.83 14.62
N GLU A 204 -29.76 -6.97 14.65
CA GLU A 204 -30.05 -8.07 15.59
C GLU A 204 -29.86 -7.69 17.06
N ARG A 205 -28.99 -6.71 17.38
CA ARG A 205 -28.87 -6.16 18.73
C ARG A 205 -30.05 -5.29 19.15
N ASN A 206 -30.63 -4.56 18.21
CA ASN A 206 -31.67 -3.58 18.49
C ASN A 206 -33.07 -4.18 18.57
N ARG A 207 -33.27 -5.36 17.93
CA ARG A 207 -34.55 -6.11 18.00
C ARG A 207 -34.29 -7.60 17.94
N SER A 208 -35.07 -8.39 18.67
CA SER A 208 -35.00 -9.83 18.57
C SER A 208 -35.42 -10.31 17.17
N LYS A 209 -34.84 -11.42 16.71
CA LYS A 209 -35.19 -12.03 15.41
C LYS A 209 -36.73 -12.30 15.28
N ASN A 210 -37.41 -12.54 16.41
CA ASN A 210 -38.82 -12.78 16.46
C ASN A 210 -39.65 -11.49 16.23
N GLU A 211 -39.18 -10.34 16.72
CA GLU A 211 -39.82 -9.05 16.47
C GLU A 211 -39.77 -8.67 14.99
N TYR A 212 -38.62 -8.95 14.31
CA TYR A 212 -38.52 -8.74 12.86
C TYR A 212 -39.44 -9.67 12.06
N LYS A 213 -39.57 -10.95 12.47
CA LYS A 213 -40.47 -11.88 11.84
C LYS A 213 -41.95 -11.44 11.99
N ALA A 214 -42.29 -10.96 13.19
CA ALA A 214 -43.64 -10.45 13.44
C ALA A 214 -43.94 -9.18 12.59
N ALA A 215 -42.98 -8.25 12.51
CA ALA A 215 -43.09 -7.05 11.69
C ALA A 215 -43.18 -7.39 10.18
N LEU A 216 -42.40 -8.35 9.70
CA LEU A 216 -42.44 -8.82 8.32
C LEU A 216 -43.82 -9.41 7.98
N SER A 217 -44.34 -10.29 8.84
CA SER A 217 -45.67 -10.89 8.66
C SER A 217 -46.81 -9.85 8.59
N VAL A 218 -46.73 -8.78 9.39
CA VAL A 218 -47.69 -7.68 9.32
C VAL A 218 -47.59 -6.94 7.99
N ILE A 219 -46.34 -6.61 7.54
CA ILE A 219 -46.14 -5.93 6.26
C ILE A 219 -46.58 -6.77 5.08
N GLU A 220 -46.32 -8.09 5.07
CA GLU A 220 -46.78 -9.02 4.05
C GLU A 220 -48.31 -9.04 3.98
N SER A 221 -49.00 -9.12 5.13
CA SER A 221 -50.46 -9.05 5.21
C SER A 221 -51.02 -7.72 4.67
N ASP A 222 -50.34 -6.61 4.96
CA ASP A 222 -50.81 -5.31 4.46
C ASP A 222 -50.57 -5.14 2.95
N ILE A 223 -49.51 -5.73 2.41
CA ILE A 223 -49.25 -5.80 0.96
C ILE A 223 -50.38 -6.62 0.27
N GLU A 224 -50.73 -7.77 0.82
CA GLU A 224 -51.83 -8.60 0.25
C GLU A 224 -53.14 -7.81 0.22
N LYS A 225 -53.52 -7.13 1.32
CA LYS A 225 -54.73 -6.29 1.36
C LYS A 225 -54.67 -5.13 0.36
N LEU A 226 -53.51 -4.54 0.13
CA LEU A 226 -53.37 -3.46 -0.85
C LEU A 226 -53.47 -4.00 -2.29
N ILE A 227 -52.96 -5.19 -2.56
CA ILE A 227 -53.14 -5.86 -3.86
C ILE A 227 -54.62 -6.16 -4.12
N GLU A 228 -55.32 -6.76 -3.15
CA GLU A 228 -56.78 -7.01 -3.28
C GLU A 228 -57.57 -5.71 -3.54
N ARG A 229 -57.23 -4.62 -2.81
CA ARG A 229 -57.88 -3.32 -3.07
C ARG A 229 -57.60 -2.78 -4.47
N LYS A 230 -56.34 -2.91 -4.92
CA LYS A 230 -55.94 -2.50 -6.28
C LYS A 230 -56.72 -3.29 -7.34
N ASP A 231 -56.79 -4.60 -7.19
CA ASP A 231 -57.51 -5.47 -8.13
C ASP A 231 -59.01 -5.18 -8.15
N ASN A 232 -59.61 -4.90 -6.99
CA ASN A 232 -61.00 -4.46 -6.90
C ASN A 232 -61.25 -3.06 -7.52
N LEU A 233 -60.26 -2.16 -7.51
CA LEU A 233 -60.38 -0.87 -8.21
C LEU A 233 -60.31 -1.03 -9.74
N ASN A 234 -59.50 -1.94 -10.24
CA ASN A 234 -59.42 -2.21 -11.69
C ASN A 234 -60.70 -2.85 -12.27
N ILE A 235 -61.53 -3.48 -11.44
CA ILE A 235 -62.83 -4.02 -11.87
C ILE A 235 -63.88 -2.91 -12.10
N ASN A 236 -63.71 -1.75 -11.45
CA ASN A 236 -64.65 -0.61 -11.60
C ASN A 236 -64.32 0.33 -12.77
N GLU A 237 -63.13 0.24 -13.38
CA GLU A 237 -62.81 1.03 -14.59
C GLU A 237 -63.54 0.61 -15.86
N ASN A 238 -64.17 -0.57 -15.88
CA ASN A 238 -64.97 -1.02 -17.00
C ASN A 238 -66.43 -0.64 -16.90
N LEU A 239 -66.88 0.22 -16.00
CA LEU A 239 -68.26 0.65 -15.78
C LEU A 239 -68.54 2.11 -16.14
N GLN A 240 -67.72 2.75 -16.95
CA GLN A 240 -67.98 4.08 -17.48
C GLN A 240 -67.76 4.09 -18.97
N LEU A 241 -68.73 3.59 -19.73
CA LEU A 241 -69.03 4.01 -21.10
C LEU A 241 -70.39 3.46 -21.44
N ASP A 242 -71.45 4.20 -21.07
CA ASP A 242 -72.70 4.36 -21.79
C ASP A 242 -73.12 5.82 -21.73
#